data_ac7481dbd0c58e4e358f7161fa3ca7ed
#
_entry.id   ac7481dbd0c58e4e358f7161fa3ca7ed
#
_cell.length_a   1.000
_cell.length_b   1.000
_cell.length_c   1.000
_cell.angle_alpha   90.00
_cell.angle_beta   90.00
_cell.angle_gamma   90.00
#
_symmetry.space_group_name_H-M   'P 1'
#
loop_
_entity.id
_entity.type
_entity.pdbx_description
1 polymer ?
#
loop_
_entity_poly.entity_id
_entity_poly.type
_entity_poly.pdbx_seq_one_letter_code
_entity_poly.pdbx_strand_id
1 'polypeptide(L)'
;MFKKMAIVCYMANSMNTNEPFDLRLPTPGCYLDPEKAGMDSDAVFQGMTAHLFYTLGKLATSASPHDLYMALSYAVKDRLMTRYLASQEVIRKKPQKTVAYLSAEFLIGPQLSNNLLNLGITQEAEDALKRFGIESLSTILEVEEEPGLGNGGLGRLAACYMESLASLQVPAVGYGIRY
;
A
#
# COMPACT_ATOMS: atom_id res chain seq x y z
N MET A 1 -27.03 1.23 9.80
CA MET A 1 -25.79 1.66 10.50
C MET A 1 -24.69 1.70 9.43
N PHE A 2 -24.36 2.86 8.90
CA PHE A 2 -23.38 3.01 7.81
C PHE A 2 -21.99 2.71 8.35
N LYS A 3 -21.39 1.57 7.93
CA LYS A 3 -19.97 1.33 8.16
C LYS A 3 -19.19 2.25 7.21
N LYS A 4 -18.65 3.32 7.73
CA LYS A 4 -17.79 4.25 6.99
C LYS A 4 -16.49 3.54 6.64
N MET A 5 -16.21 3.42 5.35
CA MET A 5 -14.87 3.09 4.87
C MET A 5 -14.21 4.40 4.45
N ALA A 6 -13.14 4.75 5.10
CA ALA A 6 -12.29 5.85 4.66
C ALA A 6 -11.22 5.27 3.72
N ILE A 7 -11.26 5.65 2.46
CA ILE A 7 -10.15 5.39 1.53
C ILE A 7 -9.23 6.59 1.65
N VAL A 8 -8.11 6.39 2.34
CA VAL A 8 -7.10 7.43 2.46
C VAL A 8 -6.13 7.27 1.30
N CYS A 9 -6.24 8.13 0.31
CA CYS A 9 -5.28 8.21 -0.77
C CYS A 9 -4.19 9.20 -0.38
N TYR A 10 -3.05 8.70 0.03
CA TYR A 10 -1.89 9.51 0.35
C TYR A 10 -0.68 8.97 -0.41
N MET A 11 -0.27 9.70 -1.43
CA MET A 11 1.03 9.49 -2.05
C MET A 11 1.95 10.64 -1.63
N ALA A 12 2.83 10.38 -0.68
CA ALA A 12 3.96 11.26 -0.42
C ALA A 12 5.03 11.00 -1.48
N ASN A 13 4.80 11.47 -2.71
CA ASN A 13 5.78 11.31 -3.80
C ASN A 13 6.70 12.52 -3.95
N SER A 14 6.73 13.44 -2.99
CA SER A 14 7.59 14.63 -3.03
C SER A 14 8.31 14.90 -1.74
N MET A 15 8.89 13.91 -1.14
CA MET A 15 10.07 14.20 -0.36
C MET A 15 11.23 14.22 -1.35
N ASN A 16 11.89 15.40 -1.43
CA ASN A 16 13.14 15.58 -2.14
C ASN A 16 14.04 14.37 -1.76
N THR A 17 14.28 13.47 -2.69
CA THR A 17 14.91 12.17 -2.47
C THR A 17 16.37 12.25 -2.03
N ASN A 18 16.89 13.45 -1.80
CA ASN A 18 18.27 13.73 -1.40
C ASN A 18 18.46 13.92 0.11
N GLU A 19 17.40 14.00 0.92
CA GLU A 19 17.54 13.92 2.37
C GLU A 19 17.17 12.53 2.84
N PRO A 20 18.04 11.87 3.63
CA PRO A 20 17.70 10.58 4.23
C PRO A 20 16.44 10.79 5.08
N PHE A 21 15.41 10.03 4.76
CA PHE A 21 14.16 10.03 5.52
C PHE A 21 14.49 9.71 6.98
N ASP A 22 14.30 10.67 7.88
CA ASP A 22 14.50 10.45 9.31
C ASP A 22 13.38 9.57 9.85
N LEU A 23 13.65 8.26 9.87
CA LEU A 23 12.76 7.22 10.37
C LEU A 23 12.53 7.29 11.89
N ARG A 24 13.10 8.29 12.59
CA ARG A 24 12.85 8.48 14.00
C ARG A 24 11.44 9.02 14.20
N LEU A 25 10.50 8.10 14.41
CA LEU A 25 9.19 8.48 14.88
C LEU A 25 9.33 9.20 16.24
N PRO A 26 8.53 10.26 16.48
CA PRO A 26 8.66 11.09 17.69
C PRO A 26 8.29 10.39 18.99
N THR A 27 7.98 9.10 18.95
CA THR A 27 7.65 8.31 20.13
C THR A 27 8.90 7.58 20.62
N PRO A 28 9.41 7.87 21.83
CA PRO A 28 10.52 7.13 22.40
C PRO A 28 10.22 5.63 22.42
N GLY A 29 11.10 4.82 21.81
CA GLY A 29 10.97 3.36 21.76
C GLY A 29 10.22 2.81 20.56
N CYS A 30 9.72 3.62 19.62
CA CYS A 30 9.18 3.13 18.36
C CYS A 30 10.31 2.99 17.34
N TYR A 31 10.77 1.77 17.13
CA TYR A 31 11.72 1.42 16.09
C TYR A 31 10.96 0.98 14.84
N LEU A 32 11.28 1.60 13.68
CA LEU A 32 10.92 0.99 12.41
C LEU A 32 11.84 -0.21 12.19
N ASP A 33 11.23 -1.35 12.04
CA ASP A 33 11.92 -2.57 11.67
C ASP A 33 12.51 -2.41 10.26
N PRO A 34 13.85 -2.46 10.09
CA PRO A 34 14.48 -2.30 8.78
C PRO A 34 13.98 -3.34 7.76
N GLU A 35 13.63 -4.54 8.19
CA GLU A 35 13.10 -5.59 7.32
C GLU A 35 11.72 -5.21 6.76
N LYS A 36 10.90 -4.50 7.56
CA LYS A 36 9.58 -4.02 7.15
C LYS A 36 9.61 -2.73 6.35
N ALA A 37 10.63 -1.92 6.52
CA ALA A 37 10.78 -0.63 5.83
C ALA A 37 11.75 -0.68 4.65
N GLY A 38 12.66 -1.68 4.59
CA GLY A 38 13.64 -1.86 3.54
C GLY A 38 13.02 -2.03 2.16
N MET A 39 13.68 -1.48 1.14
CA MET A 39 13.17 -1.43 -0.23
C MET A 39 13.91 -2.39 -1.18
N ASP A 40 14.90 -3.11 -0.68
CA ASP A 40 15.65 -4.11 -1.45
C ASP A 40 14.93 -5.47 -1.46
N SER A 41 15.38 -6.36 -2.36
CA SER A 41 14.77 -7.68 -2.55
C SER A 41 14.87 -8.57 -1.32
N ASP A 42 15.95 -8.44 -0.53
CA ASP A 42 16.11 -9.21 0.70
C ASP A 42 15.10 -8.79 1.76
N ALA A 43 14.92 -7.49 1.97
CA ALA A 43 13.92 -6.96 2.90
C ALA A 43 12.47 -7.30 2.46
N VAL A 44 12.17 -7.28 1.15
CA VAL A 44 10.87 -7.72 0.63
C VAL A 44 10.65 -9.19 0.92
N PHE A 45 11.65 -10.04 0.62
CA PHE A 45 11.57 -11.50 0.88
C PHE A 45 11.39 -11.82 2.37
N GLN A 46 12.14 -11.16 3.26
CA GLN A 46 12.01 -11.35 4.71
C GLN A 46 10.63 -10.88 5.20
N GLY A 47 10.16 -9.74 4.73
CA GLY A 47 8.81 -9.26 5.03
C GLY A 47 7.72 -10.24 4.60
N MET A 48 7.80 -10.79 3.40
CA MET A 48 6.88 -11.83 2.91
C MET A 48 6.95 -13.09 3.78
N THR A 49 8.16 -13.55 4.11
CA THR A 49 8.37 -14.74 4.96
C THR A 49 7.77 -14.53 6.35
N ALA A 50 7.99 -13.35 6.95
CA ALA A 50 7.41 -13.01 8.25
C ALA A 50 5.88 -12.98 8.19
N HIS A 51 5.29 -12.41 7.15
CA HIS A 51 3.84 -12.40 6.99
C HIS A 51 3.25 -13.77 6.69
N LEU A 52 3.91 -14.62 5.90
CA LEU A 52 3.49 -16.02 5.75
C LEU A 52 3.40 -16.70 7.12
N PHE A 53 4.44 -16.58 7.93
CA PHE A 53 4.52 -17.28 9.21
C PHE A 53 3.62 -16.65 10.28
N TYR A 54 3.80 -15.37 10.58
CA TYR A 54 3.15 -14.72 11.73
C TYR A 54 1.74 -14.21 11.45
N THR A 55 1.43 -13.84 10.19
CA THR A 55 0.12 -13.28 9.84
C THR A 55 -0.82 -14.34 9.27
N LEU A 56 -0.31 -15.19 8.37
CA LEU A 56 -1.11 -16.17 7.65
C LEU A 56 -1.02 -17.58 8.26
N GLY A 57 -0.05 -17.85 9.15
CA GLY A 57 0.14 -19.17 9.75
C GLY A 57 0.55 -20.24 8.73
N LYS A 58 1.34 -19.87 7.71
CA LYS A 58 1.75 -20.73 6.60
C LYS A 58 3.27 -20.88 6.56
N LEU A 59 3.72 -22.06 6.16
CA LEU A 59 5.13 -22.27 5.80
C LEU A 59 5.32 -21.97 4.31
N ALA A 60 6.48 -21.43 3.93
CA ALA A 60 6.80 -21.14 2.53
C ALA A 60 6.66 -22.38 1.62
N THR A 61 6.98 -23.58 2.15
CA THR A 61 6.88 -24.85 1.42
C THR A 61 5.47 -25.32 1.12
N SER A 62 4.44 -24.76 1.80
CA SER A 62 3.03 -25.11 1.64
C SER A 62 2.16 -23.92 1.22
N ALA A 63 2.78 -22.77 0.93
CA ALA A 63 2.07 -21.57 0.54
C ALA A 63 1.51 -21.70 -0.89
N SER A 64 0.22 -21.39 -1.03
CA SER A 64 -0.43 -21.28 -2.34
C SER A 64 -0.08 -19.94 -3.01
N PRO A 65 -0.33 -19.77 -4.31
CA PRO A 65 -0.20 -18.47 -4.97
C PRO A 65 -1.00 -17.36 -4.27
N HIS A 66 -2.18 -17.66 -3.74
CA HIS A 66 -2.98 -16.71 -2.96
C HIS A 66 -2.29 -16.34 -1.63
N ASP A 67 -1.70 -17.30 -0.92
CA ASP A 67 -0.95 -17.00 0.30
C ASP A 67 0.27 -16.10 0.01
N LEU A 68 0.95 -16.33 -1.12
CA LEU A 68 2.07 -15.48 -1.55
C LEU A 68 1.62 -14.08 -1.97
N TYR A 69 0.47 -13.97 -2.67
CA TYR A 69 -0.18 -12.69 -2.96
C TYR A 69 -0.48 -11.91 -1.68
N MET A 70 -1.08 -12.56 -0.69
CA MET A 70 -1.40 -11.95 0.60
C MET A 70 -0.12 -11.52 1.34
N ALA A 71 0.91 -12.36 1.36
CA ALA A 71 2.17 -12.04 2.01
C ALA A 71 2.87 -10.84 1.36
N LEU A 72 2.91 -10.78 0.02
CA LEU A 72 3.45 -9.64 -0.72
C LEU A 72 2.63 -8.38 -0.46
N SER A 73 1.31 -8.48 -0.45
CA SER A 73 0.41 -7.36 -0.16
C SER A 73 0.62 -6.79 1.24
N TYR A 74 0.84 -7.63 2.25
CA TYR A 74 1.18 -7.19 3.60
C TYR A 74 2.57 -6.54 3.66
N ALA A 75 3.57 -7.12 2.99
CA ALA A 75 4.90 -6.54 2.92
C ALA A 75 4.91 -5.16 2.22
N VAL A 76 4.11 -4.99 1.16
CA VAL A 76 3.88 -3.69 0.50
C VAL A 76 3.15 -2.73 1.42
N LYS A 77 2.12 -3.19 2.13
CA LYS A 77 1.38 -2.38 3.11
C LYS A 77 2.28 -1.81 4.21
N ASP A 78 3.23 -2.58 4.74
CA ASP A 78 4.15 -2.10 5.76
C ASP A 78 4.93 -0.87 5.28
N ARG A 79 5.41 -0.90 4.03
CA ARG A 79 6.11 0.22 3.38
C ARG A 79 5.21 1.42 3.15
N LEU A 80 3.97 1.16 2.72
CA LEU A 80 2.96 2.22 2.57
C LEU A 80 2.61 2.87 3.91
N MET A 81 2.51 2.10 4.99
CA MET A 81 2.23 2.63 6.32
C MET A 81 3.34 3.54 6.83
N THR A 82 4.59 3.25 6.53
CA THR A 82 5.72 4.11 6.84
C THR A 82 5.54 5.50 6.20
N ARG A 83 5.23 5.54 4.89
CA ARG A 83 4.97 6.79 4.16
C ARG A 83 3.71 7.51 4.64
N TYR A 84 2.66 6.75 4.93
CA TYR A 84 1.40 7.27 5.46
C TYR A 84 1.60 8.01 6.78
N LEU A 85 2.28 7.38 7.74
CA LEU A 85 2.54 7.97 9.06
C LEU A 85 3.40 9.23 8.96
N ALA A 86 4.40 9.25 8.08
CA ALA A 86 5.20 10.43 7.80
C ALA A 86 4.34 11.59 7.26
N SER A 87 3.43 11.30 6.32
CA SER A 87 2.51 12.29 5.77
C SER A 87 1.55 12.82 6.85
N GLN A 88 1.03 11.96 7.71
CA GLN A 88 0.17 12.38 8.83
C GLN A 88 0.90 13.32 9.79
N GLU A 89 2.17 13.06 10.05
CA GLU A 89 2.98 13.92 10.92
C GLU A 89 3.22 15.31 10.30
N VAL A 90 3.44 15.38 8.98
CA VAL A 90 3.54 16.67 8.27
C VAL A 90 2.25 17.48 8.39
N ILE A 91 1.09 16.83 8.20
CA ILE A 91 -0.22 17.50 8.32
C ILE A 91 -0.46 17.96 9.76
N ARG A 92 -0.09 17.15 10.73
CA ARG A 92 -0.23 17.51 12.15
C ARG A 92 0.61 18.76 12.52
N LYS A 93 1.84 18.86 11.97
CA LYS A 93 2.74 19.99 12.20
C LYS A 93 2.34 21.24 11.43
N LYS A 94 1.78 21.06 10.24
CA LYS A 94 1.35 22.15 9.35
C LYS A 94 -0.10 21.92 8.93
N PRO A 95 -1.08 22.27 9.77
CA PRO A 95 -2.49 22.09 9.44
C PRO A 95 -2.83 22.77 8.11
N GLN A 96 -3.43 22.02 7.21
CA GLN A 96 -3.83 22.48 5.89
C GLN A 96 -5.24 22.01 5.57
N LYS A 97 -5.87 22.64 4.58
CA LYS A 97 -7.20 22.22 4.13
C LYS A 97 -7.12 20.82 3.55
N THR A 98 -8.02 19.95 3.98
CA THR A 98 -8.16 18.59 3.48
C THR A 98 -9.44 18.48 2.66
N VAL A 99 -9.36 17.85 1.50
CA VAL A 99 -10.53 17.55 0.67
C VAL A 99 -11.23 16.31 1.22
N ALA A 100 -12.52 16.41 1.48
CA ALA A 100 -13.39 15.28 1.76
C ALA A 100 -14.16 14.92 0.50
N TYR A 101 -13.79 13.83 -0.17
CA TYR A 101 -14.48 13.36 -1.38
C TYR A 101 -15.51 12.30 -1.01
N LEU A 102 -16.79 12.63 -1.20
CA LEU A 102 -17.91 11.75 -0.87
C LEU A 102 -18.42 11.09 -2.15
N SER A 103 -18.39 9.76 -2.20
CA SER A 103 -18.99 9.00 -3.30
C SER A 103 -19.63 7.72 -2.77
N ALA A 104 -20.74 7.31 -3.39
CA ALA A 104 -21.33 6.00 -3.12
C ALA A 104 -20.43 4.85 -3.67
N GLU A 105 -19.66 5.11 -4.73
CA GLU A 105 -18.85 4.13 -5.41
C GLU A 105 -17.41 4.61 -5.58
N PHE A 106 -16.46 3.66 -5.51
CA PHE A 106 -15.05 3.85 -5.84
C PHE A 106 -14.55 2.63 -6.64
N LEU A 107 -14.52 2.76 -7.96
CA LEU A 107 -14.00 1.72 -8.86
C LEU A 107 -12.49 1.88 -9.02
N ILE A 108 -11.75 1.43 -8.01
CA ILE A 108 -10.30 1.63 -7.93
C ILE A 108 -9.48 0.58 -8.70
N GLY A 109 -10.08 -0.59 -9.00
CA GLY A 109 -9.40 -1.71 -9.66
C GLY A 109 -8.34 -2.38 -8.78
N PRO A 110 -7.56 -3.30 -9.35
CA PRO A 110 -6.40 -3.91 -8.69
C PRO A 110 -5.36 -2.86 -8.31
N GLN A 111 -4.74 -3.01 -7.14
CA GLN A 111 -3.86 -1.98 -6.57
C GLN A 111 -2.42 -2.44 -6.34
N LEU A 112 -2.17 -3.76 -6.29
CA LEU A 112 -0.84 -4.26 -5.94
C LEU A 112 0.23 -3.81 -6.92
N SER A 113 -0.01 -3.96 -8.24
CA SER A 113 0.94 -3.54 -9.27
C SER A 113 1.20 -2.03 -9.24
N ASN A 114 0.15 -1.24 -9.07
CA ASN A 114 0.25 0.22 -8.96
C ASN A 114 1.05 0.63 -7.73
N ASN A 115 0.85 -0.04 -6.60
CA ASN A 115 1.60 0.23 -5.38
C ASN A 115 3.08 -0.16 -5.49
N LEU A 116 3.40 -1.30 -6.12
CA LEU A 116 4.78 -1.70 -6.40
C LEU A 116 5.51 -0.68 -7.29
N LEU A 117 4.84 -0.22 -8.35
CA LEU A 117 5.37 0.81 -9.24
C LEU A 117 5.62 2.13 -8.48
N ASN A 118 4.66 2.60 -7.71
CA ASN A 118 4.76 3.87 -6.97
C ASN A 118 5.76 3.81 -5.80
N LEU A 119 6.01 2.63 -5.26
CA LEU A 119 7.09 2.40 -4.30
C LEU A 119 8.46 2.29 -4.96
N GLY A 120 8.51 1.96 -6.26
CA GLY A 120 9.74 1.70 -7.00
C GLY A 120 10.40 0.38 -6.65
N ILE A 121 9.62 -0.66 -6.28
CA ILE A 121 10.11 -1.98 -5.85
C ILE A 121 9.54 -3.13 -6.69
N THR A 122 9.17 -2.87 -7.92
CA THR A 122 8.60 -3.92 -8.79
C THR A 122 9.59 -5.03 -9.07
N GLN A 123 10.86 -4.68 -9.37
CA GLN A 123 11.91 -5.66 -9.63
C GLN A 123 12.28 -6.43 -8.37
N GLU A 124 12.38 -5.73 -7.24
CA GLU A 124 12.70 -6.33 -5.94
C GLU A 124 11.63 -7.32 -5.48
N ALA A 125 10.36 -7.02 -5.75
CA ALA A 125 9.26 -7.94 -5.49
C ALA A 125 9.31 -9.18 -6.39
N GLU A 126 9.64 -9.02 -7.68
CA GLU A 126 9.82 -10.13 -8.60
C GLU A 126 10.99 -11.02 -8.17
N ASP A 127 12.11 -10.44 -7.79
CA ASP A 127 13.28 -11.18 -7.33
C ASP A 127 13.03 -11.90 -5.98
N ALA A 128 12.24 -11.30 -5.10
CA ALA A 128 11.78 -11.96 -3.89
C ALA A 128 10.86 -13.15 -4.19
N LEU A 129 9.94 -13.02 -5.15
CA LEU A 129 9.03 -14.09 -5.57
C LEU A 129 9.77 -15.28 -6.22
N LYS A 130 10.83 -15.04 -7.00
CA LYS A 130 11.67 -16.10 -7.55
C LYS A 130 12.26 -17.01 -6.46
N ARG A 131 12.56 -16.48 -5.28
CA ARG A 131 13.04 -17.26 -4.14
C ARG A 131 11.96 -18.19 -3.54
N PHE A 132 10.68 -17.91 -3.80
CA PHE A 132 9.55 -18.79 -3.49
C PHE A 132 9.18 -19.73 -4.66
N GLY A 133 9.95 -19.71 -5.76
CA GLY A 133 9.70 -20.54 -6.95
C GLY A 133 8.67 -19.96 -7.91
N ILE A 134 8.34 -18.68 -7.79
CA ILE A 134 7.44 -17.98 -8.72
C ILE A 134 8.28 -17.20 -9.73
N GLU A 135 8.27 -17.63 -10.98
CA GLU A 135 9.10 -17.06 -12.05
C GLU A 135 8.66 -15.66 -12.51
N SER A 136 7.36 -15.35 -12.37
CA SER A 136 6.82 -14.07 -12.84
C SER A 136 5.88 -13.44 -11.83
N LEU A 137 6.04 -12.15 -11.62
CA LEU A 137 5.15 -11.33 -10.81
C LEU A 137 3.70 -11.36 -11.34
N SER A 138 3.49 -11.50 -12.66
CA SER A 138 2.15 -11.56 -13.25
C SER A 138 1.30 -12.69 -12.67
N THR A 139 1.90 -13.85 -12.38
CA THR A 139 1.21 -15.00 -11.77
C THR A 139 0.56 -14.63 -10.42
N ILE A 140 1.21 -13.74 -9.68
CA ILE A 140 0.70 -13.27 -8.38
C ILE A 140 -0.31 -12.14 -8.56
N LEU A 141 -0.10 -11.25 -9.53
CA LEU A 141 -1.03 -10.15 -9.81
C LEU A 141 -2.39 -10.65 -10.34
N GLU A 142 -2.43 -11.76 -11.07
CA GLU A 142 -3.67 -12.38 -11.56
C GLU A 142 -4.57 -12.94 -10.43
N VAL A 143 -4.01 -13.12 -9.23
CA VAL A 143 -4.76 -13.59 -8.04
C VAL A 143 -5.55 -12.45 -7.40
N GLU A 144 -5.20 -11.18 -7.69
CA GLU A 144 -5.84 -10.02 -7.08
C GLU A 144 -7.28 -9.85 -7.57
N GLU A 145 -8.22 -9.85 -6.64
CA GLU A 145 -9.63 -9.57 -6.91
C GLU A 145 -9.93 -8.09 -6.76
N GLU A 146 -10.83 -7.56 -7.61
CA GLU A 146 -11.30 -6.19 -7.44
C GLU A 146 -12.08 -6.03 -6.12
N PRO A 147 -11.92 -4.88 -5.43
CA PRO A 147 -12.57 -4.67 -4.13
C PRO A 147 -14.12 -4.62 -4.16
N GLY A 148 -14.74 -4.58 -5.31
CA GLY A 148 -16.20 -4.55 -5.45
C GLY A 148 -16.88 -3.31 -4.85
N LEU A 149 -16.18 -2.16 -4.86
CA LEU A 149 -16.66 -0.91 -4.28
C LEU A 149 -17.27 0.04 -5.31
N GLY A 150 -17.43 -0.40 -6.53
CA GLY A 150 -18.01 0.37 -7.63
C GLY A 150 -18.11 -0.47 -8.89
N ASN A 151 -18.97 -0.08 -9.83
CA ASN A 151 -19.18 -0.81 -11.07
C ASN A 151 -19.38 0.05 -12.32
N GLY A 152 -19.33 1.38 -12.19
CA GLY A 152 -19.66 2.25 -13.32
C GLY A 152 -18.90 3.57 -13.31
N GLY A 153 -19.40 4.51 -14.13
CA GLY A 153 -18.78 5.81 -14.36
C GLY A 153 -18.65 6.66 -13.09
N LEU A 154 -19.62 6.57 -12.18
CA LEU A 154 -19.57 7.28 -10.89
C LEU A 154 -18.35 6.81 -10.07
N GLY A 155 -18.18 5.49 -9.95
CA GLY A 155 -17.07 4.90 -9.20
C GLY A 155 -15.72 5.17 -9.86
N ARG A 156 -15.64 5.10 -11.20
CA ARG A 156 -14.39 5.39 -11.92
C ARG A 156 -14.02 6.87 -11.84
N LEU A 157 -14.99 7.78 -11.91
CA LEU A 157 -14.75 9.21 -11.72
C LEU A 157 -14.16 9.49 -10.33
N ALA A 158 -14.72 8.89 -9.28
CA ALA A 158 -14.19 9.01 -7.92
C ALA A 158 -12.75 8.51 -7.81
N ALA A 159 -12.44 7.35 -8.41
CA ALA A 159 -11.09 6.82 -8.44
C ALA A 159 -10.11 7.77 -9.14
N CYS A 160 -10.45 8.29 -10.33
CA CYS A 160 -9.62 9.24 -11.07
C CYS A 160 -9.39 10.54 -10.30
N TYR A 161 -10.41 11.07 -9.60
CA TYR A 161 -10.22 12.26 -8.77
C TYR A 161 -9.29 12.00 -7.59
N MET A 162 -9.41 10.86 -6.92
CA MET A 162 -8.52 10.50 -5.82
C MET A 162 -7.06 10.34 -6.30
N GLU A 163 -6.84 9.71 -7.45
CA GLU A 163 -5.51 9.59 -8.08
C GLU A 163 -4.94 10.97 -8.47
N SER A 164 -5.77 11.86 -9.03
CA SER A 164 -5.35 13.22 -9.39
C SER A 164 -5.01 14.04 -8.15
N LEU A 165 -5.81 13.97 -7.09
CA LEU A 165 -5.53 14.66 -5.83
C LEU A 165 -4.22 14.16 -5.21
N ALA A 166 -3.95 12.84 -5.27
CA ALA A 166 -2.70 12.26 -4.81
C ALA A 166 -1.50 12.77 -5.64
N SER A 167 -1.62 12.77 -6.97
CA SER A 167 -0.56 13.25 -7.88
C SER A 167 -0.25 14.74 -7.70
N LEU A 168 -1.27 15.55 -7.40
CA LEU A 168 -1.12 16.97 -7.10
C LEU A 168 -0.74 17.24 -5.64
N GLN A 169 -0.56 16.18 -4.83
CA GLN A 169 -0.20 16.27 -3.40
C GLN A 169 -1.21 17.07 -2.56
N VAL A 170 -2.46 17.03 -2.97
CA VAL A 170 -3.55 17.64 -2.22
C VAL A 170 -4.04 16.64 -1.16
N PRO A 171 -4.01 17.01 0.15
CA PRO A 171 -4.54 16.14 1.20
C PRO A 171 -6.01 15.83 0.95
N ALA A 172 -6.34 14.55 0.81
CA ALA A 172 -7.70 14.14 0.52
C ALA A 172 -8.06 12.84 1.25
N VAL A 173 -9.33 12.72 1.62
CA VAL A 173 -9.92 11.50 2.18
C VAL A 173 -11.19 11.17 1.40
N GLY A 174 -11.24 9.98 0.81
CA GLY A 174 -12.44 9.45 0.19
C GLY A 174 -13.35 8.79 1.23
N TYR A 175 -14.62 9.13 1.21
CA TYR A 175 -15.66 8.53 2.05
C TYR A 175 -16.66 7.79 1.17
N GLY A 176 -16.83 6.50 1.41
CA GLY A 176 -17.69 5.63 0.63
C GLY A 176 -18.56 4.71 1.46
N ILE A 177 -19.35 3.90 0.77
CA ILE A 177 -20.17 2.83 1.35
C ILE A 177 -19.40 1.52 1.19
N ARG A 178 -19.30 0.76 2.26
CA ARG A 178 -18.83 -0.61 2.21
C ARG A 178 -20.05 -1.52 2.03
N TYR A 179 -20.16 -2.03 0.84
CA TYR A 179 -21.21 -3.00 0.49
C TYR A 179 -20.99 -4.36 1.14
#